data_a0cf7593869e3b89f8eb4dcd42f93050
#
_entry.id   a0cf7593869e3b89f8eb4dcd42f93050
#
_cell.length_a   1.000
_cell.length_b   1.000
_cell.length_c   1.000
_cell.angle_alpha   90.00
_cell.angle_beta   90.00
_cell.angle_gamma   90.00
#
_symmetry.space_group_name_H-M   'P 1'
#
loop_
_entity.id
_entity.type
_entity.pdbx_description
1 polymer ?
#
loop_
_entity_poly.entity_id
_entity_poly.type
_entity_poly.pdbx_seq_one_letter_code
_entity_poly.pdbx_strand_id
1 'polypeptide(L)'
;MPFFRKLNEQGTLKNLEEMRFLTNGMNFPDDELLGYFKKITGKVVIYIGVDGYKESYEKMRYPAKWSVLEHNLERYVDFAQKTGIRIYMNTTINSVTFRDLPNTMLWWLKKTEFLPPRNKSIVPVQVTGPEYLSLKAVPEWERDAVANRIKDIVIPQFIDSNWTQNSLDKKINKLLRFLEQPQKYNPELKNKLETFVNVINNTK
;
A
#
# COMPACT_ATOMS: atom_id res chain seq x y z
N MET A 1 17.82 -10.56 -15.26
CA MET A 1 17.59 -9.09 -15.11
C MET A 1 18.66 -8.25 -15.82
N PRO A 2 18.57 -8.04 -17.14
CA PRO A 2 19.66 -7.43 -17.92
C PRO A 2 20.05 -6.03 -17.46
N PHE A 3 19.06 -5.21 -17.05
CA PHE A 3 19.29 -3.82 -16.61
C PHE A 3 20.20 -3.73 -15.37
N PHE A 4 19.87 -4.47 -14.30
CA PHE A 4 20.67 -4.45 -13.07
C PHE A 4 22.05 -5.07 -13.26
N ARG A 5 22.16 -6.10 -14.09
CA ARG A 5 23.44 -6.72 -14.45
C ARG A 5 24.36 -5.69 -15.11
N LYS A 6 23.85 -4.97 -16.10
CA LYS A 6 24.60 -3.90 -16.78
C LYS A 6 25.06 -2.79 -15.81
N LEU A 7 24.17 -2.30 -14.94
CA LEU A 7 24.54 -1.30 -13.92
C LEU A 7 25.60 -1.81 -12.96
N ASN A 8 25.53 -3.09 -12.58
CA ASN A 8 26.52 -3.71 -11.71
C ASN A 8 27.90 -3.84 -12.40
N GLU A 9 27.93 -4.28 -13.66
CA GLU A 9 29.15 -4.38 -14.47
C GLU A 9 29.82 -3.02 -14.66
N GLN A 10 29.05 -1.97 -14.80
CA GLN A 10 29.52 -0.60 -14.90
C GLN A 10 29.91 0.05 -13.56
N GLY A 11 29.74 -0.67 -12.42
CA GLY A 11 29.97 -0.14 -11.08
C GLY A 11 29.00 0.98 -10.66
N THR A 12 27.91 1.19 -11.41
CA THR A 12 26.98 2.32 -11.20
C THR A 12 26.05 2.08 -10.01
N LEU A 13 25.76 0.82 -9.64
CA LEU A 13 24.83 0.51 -8.55
C LEU A 13 25.20 1.18 -7.23
N LYS A 14 26.49 1.19 -6.88
CA LYS A 14 26.98 1.80 -5.63
C LYS A 14 26.84 3.33 -5.61
N ASN A 15 26.68 3.97 -6.77
CA ASN A 15 26.58 5.42 -6.89
C ASN A 15 25.11 5.89 -6.94
N LEU A 16 24.13 4.96 -6.87
CA LEU A 16 22.72 5.34 -6.83
C LEU A 16 22.36 5.95 -5.47
N GLU A 17 21.87 7.17 -5.48
CA GLU A 17 21.40 7.87 -4.27
C GLU A 17 20.07 7.30 -3.76
N GLU A 18 19.18 6.96 -4.67
CA GLU A 18 17.89 6.35 -4.35
C GLU A 18 17.45 5.38 -5.45
N MET A 19 16.90 4.26 -5.03
CA MET A 19 16.21 3.31 -5.88
C MET A 19 14.81 3.03 -5.34
N ARG A 20 13.80 3.10 -6.20
CA ARG A 20 12.40 2.76 -5.90
C ARG A 20 11.98 1.55 -6.71
N PHE A 21 11.58 0.51 -6.03
CA PHE A 21 11.07 -0.72 -6.63
C PHE A 21 9.60 -0.89 -6.28
N LEU A 22 8.73 -0.95 -7.30
CA LEU A 22 7.29 -1.15 -7.12
C LEU A 22 6.93 -2.59 -7.45
N THR A 23 6.15 -3.21 -6.58
CA THR A 23 5.66 -4.58 -6.76
C THR A 23 4.23 -4.72 -6.27
N ASN A 24 3.50 -5.69 -6.85
CA ASN A 24 2.20 -6.12 -6.31
C ASN A 24 2.33 -7.13 -5.15
N GLY A 25 3.56 -7.53 -4.80
CA GLY A 25 3.82 -8.48 -3.73
C GLY A 25 3.56 -9.95 -4.08
N MET A 26 3.11 -10.25 -5.31
CA MET A 26 2.82 -11.64 -5.70
C MET A 26 4.06 -12.49 -5.95
N ASN A 27 5.15 -11.84 -6.35
CA ASN A 27 6.43 -12.49 -6.55
C ASN A 27 7.47 -11.86 -5.63
N PHE A 28 8.19 -12.70 -4.91
CA PHE A 28 9.37 -12.25 -4.16
C PHE A 28 10.58 -12.24 -5.09
N PRO A 29 11.45 -11.21 -5.04
CA PRO A 29 12.66 -11.14 -5.86
C PRO A 29 13.56 -12.35 -5.67
N ASP A 30 14.23 -12.77 -6.74
CA ASP A 30 15.26 -13.78 -6.68
C ASP A 30 16.53 -13.27 -5.98
N ASP A 31 17.45 -14.18 -5.65
CA ASP A 31 18.68 -13.86 -4.93
C ASP A 31 19.61 -12.94 -5.74
N GLU A 32 19.57 -13.02 -7.09
CA GLU A 32 20.33 -12.12 -7.96
C GLU A 32 19.86 -10.67 -7.77
N LEU A 33 18.54 -10.41 -7.84
CA LEU A 33 17.97 -9.08 -7.66
C LEU A 33 18.18 -8.56 -6.23
N LEU A 34 17.97 -9.40 -5.22
CA LEU A 34 18.24 -9.04 -3.82
C LEU A 34 19.73 -8.71 -3.60
N GLY A 35 20.62 -9.41 -4.31
CA GLY A 35 22.05 -9.13 -4.32
C GLY A 35 22.37 -7.74 -4.88
N TYR A 36 21.68 -7.32 -5.94
CA TYR A 36 21.83 -5.96 -6.48
C TYR A 36 21.31 -4.89 -5.51
N PHE A 37 20.19 -5.12 -4.83
CA PHE A 37 19.68 -4.18 -3.82
C PHE A 37 20.68 -3.94 -2.69
N LYS A 38 21.39 -4.99 -2.24
CA LYS A 38 22.41 -4.87 -1.19
C LYS A 38 23.65 -4.09 -1.64
N LYS A 39 23.93 -4.00 -2.94
CA LYS A 39 25.07 -3.24 -3.49
C LYS A 39 24.83 -1.75 -3.62
N ILE A 40 23.56 -1.31 -3.51
CA ILE A 40 23.20 0.10 -3.56
C ILE A 40 23.51 0.73 -2.21
N THR A 41 24.44 1.69 -2.17
CA THR A 41 24.82 2.39 -0.94
C THR A 41 23.83 3.46 -0.53
N GLY A 42 23.05 3.95 -1.49
CA GLY A 42 21.99 4.91 -1.24
C GLY A 42 20.71 4.28 -0.68
N LYS A 43 19.64 4.99 -0.76
CA LYS A 43 18.34 4.58 -0.23
C LYS A 43 17.63 3.62 -1.17
N VAL A 44 17.33 2.41 -0.70
CA VAL A 44 16.44 1.48 -1.42
C VAL A 44 15.07 1.44 -0.75
N VAL A 45 14.01 1.64 -1.54
CA VAL A 45 12.61 1.60 -1.08
C VAL A 45 11.81 0.63 -1.95
N ILE A 46 11.24 -0.39 -1.31
CA ILE A 46 10.32 -1.32 -1.96
C ILE A 46 8.89 -0.89 -1.63
N TYR A 47 8.12 -0.53 -2.66
CA TYR A 47 6.71 -0.21 -2.56
C TYR A 47 5.88 -1.44 -2.87
N ILE A 48 5.12 -1.92 -1.90
CA ILE A 48 4.24 -3.08 -2.03
C ILE A 48 2.81 -2.59 -2.19
N GLY A 49 2.17 -2.90 -3.32
CA GLY A 49 0.80 -2.50 -3.63
C GLY A 49 -0.23 -3.33 -2.87
N VAL A 50 -0.97 -2.70 -1.95
CA VAL A 50 -2.02 -3.35 -1.15
C VAL A 50 -3.30 -2.50 -1.19
N ASP A 51 -4.25 -2.85 -2.06
CA ASP A 51 -5.45 -2.06 -2.31
C ASP A 51 -6.71 -2.70 -1.68
N GLY A 52 -6.63 -3.12 -0.43
CA GLY A 52 -7.74 -3.73 0.30
C GLY A 52 -7.28 -4.78 1.29
N TYR A 53 -8.18 -5.48 1.92
CA TYR A 53 -7.92 -6.49 2.95
C TYR A 53 -8.61 -7.81 2.58
N LYS A 54 -7.84 -8.91 2.55
CA LYS A 54 -8.33 -10.27 2.25
C LYS A 54 -9.15 -10.32 0.95
N GLU A 55 -10.43 -10.66 1.04
CA GLU A 55 -11.30 -10.85 -0.11
C GLU A 55 -11.44 -9.59 -0.96
N SER A 56 -11.48 -8.39 -0.36
CA SER A 56 -11.55 -7.14 -1.13
C SER A 56 -10.28 -6.89 -1.93
N TYR A 57 -9.12 -7.25 -1.38
CA TYR A 57 -7.85 -7.24 -2.11
C TYR A 57 -7.87 -8.22 -3.29
N GLU A 58 -8.28 -9.48 -3.07
CA GLU A 58 -8.34 -10.50 -4.12
C GLU A 58 -9.32 -10.13 -5.23
N LYS A 59 -10.45 -9.49 -4.88
CA LYS A 59 -11.41 -8.97 -5.86
C LYS A 59 -10.81 -7.89 -6.74
N MET A 60 -10.15 -6.91 -6.12
CA MET A 60 -9.57 -5.76 -6.86
C MET A 60 -8.36 -6.14 -7.71
N ARG A 61 -7.59 -7.13 -7.27
CA ARG A 61 -6.33 -7.51 -7.90
C ARG A 61 -6.33 -8.92 -8.49
N TYR A 62 -7.51 -9.41 -8.91
CA TYR A 62 -7.59 -10.73 -9.55
C TYR A 62 -6.50 -10.91 -10.63
N PRO A 63 -5.79 -12.06 -10.69
CA PRO A 63 -5.96 -13.29 -9.90
C PRO A 63 -5.08 -13.37 -8.63
N ALA A 64 -4.69 -12.25 -8.03
CA ALA A 64 -3.87 -12.21 -6.83
C ALA A 64 -4.52 -12.96 -5.66
N LYS A 65 -3.69 -13.58 -4.80
CA LYS A 65 -4.12 -14.29 -3.60
C LYS A 65 -3.57 -13.62 -2.35
N TRP A 66 -4.44 -13.37 -1.38
CA TRP A 66 -4.05 -12.74 -0.12
C TRP A 66 -2.98 -13.53 0.63
N SER A 67 -3.11 -14.86 0.68
CA SER A 67 -2.13 -15.73 1.33
C SER A 67 -0.73 -15.63 0.72
N VAL A 68 -0.64 -15.44 -0.60
CA VAL A 68 0.64 -15.23 -1.30
C VAL A 68 1.23 -13.87 -0.93
N LEU A 69 0.41 -12.83 -0.87
CA LEU A 69 0.84 -11.50 -0.42
C LEU A 69 1.38 -11.55 1.01
N GLU A 70 0.65 -12.18 1.95
CA GLU A 70 1.08 -12.29 3.35
C GLU A 70 2.41 -13.04 3.47
N HIS A 71 2.54 -14.19 2.83
CA HIS A 71 3.78 -14.95 2.84
C HIS A 71 4.96 -14.15 2.27
N ASN A 72 4.77 -13.47 1.14
CA ASN A 72 5.82 -12.66 0.55
C ASN A 72 6.13 -11.41 1.38
N LEU A 73 5.14 -10.80 2.02
CA LEU A 73 5.37 -9.66 2.92
C LEU A 73 6.28 -10.05 4.09
N GLU A 74 6.08 -11.23 4.68
CA GLU A 74 6.98 -11.74 5.75
C GLU A 74 8.44 -11.85 5.27
N ARG A 75 8.65 -12.32 4.05
CA ARG A 75 9.98 -12.37 3.41
C ARG A 75 10.56 -10.97 3.16
N TYR A 76 9.72 -10.00 2.72
CA TYR A 76 10.16 -8.61 2.57
C TYR A 76 10.52 -7.96 3.90
N VAL A 77 9.76 -8.24 4.96
CA VAL A 77 10.06 -7.76 6.33
C VAL A 77 11.37 -8.33 6.83
N ASP A 78 11.58 -9.65 6.72
CA ASP A 78 12.84 -10.31 7.10
C ASP A 78 14.04 -9.72 6.33
N PHE A 79 13.87 -9.54 5.02
CA PHE A 79 14.91 -8.92 4.20
C PHE A 79 15.21 -7.48 4.62
N ALA A 80 14.17 -6.69 4.91
CA ALA A 80 14.31 -5.31 5.37
C ALA A 80 15.00 -5.23 6.75
N GLN A 81 14.69 -6.14 7.67
CA GLN A 81 15.35 -6.23 8.96
C GLN A 81 16.88 -6.50 8.82
N LYS A 82 17.23 -7.43 7.94
CA LYS A 82 18.63 -7.84 7.73
C LYS A 82 19.46 -6.78 6.98
N THR A 83 18.84 -5.97 6.14
CA THR A 83 19.56 -5.08 5.21
C THR A 83 19.36 -3.59 5.49
N GLY A 84 18.38 -3.21 6.29
CA GLY A 84 18.01 -1.80 6.49
C GLY A 84 17.24 -1.18 5.32
N ILE A 85 16.92 -1.94 4.28
CA ILE A 85 16.09 -1.50 3.15
C ILE A 85 14.69 -1.12 3.66
N ARG A 86 14.09 -0.12 3.01
CA ARG A 86 12.76 0.37 3.40
C ARG A 86 11.67 -0.36 2.64
N ILE A 87 10.59 -0.70 3.34
CA ILE A 87 9.38 -1.24 2.73
C ILE A 87 8.19 -0.32 3.02
N TYR A 88 7.46 0.04 1.99
CA TYR A 88 6.33 0.95 2.09
C TYR A 88 5.08 0.29 1.49
N MET A 89 3.97 0.36 2.23
CA MET A 89 2.67 0.00 1.66
C MET A 89 2.20 1.12 0.73
N ASN A 90 2.00 0.80 -0.55
CA ASN A 90 1.32 1.67 -1.49
C ASN A 90 -0.13 1.23 -1.58
N THR A 91 -1.05 2.06 -1.08
CA THR A 91 -2.48 1.71 -1.04
C THR A 91 -3.30 2.71 -1.84
N THR A 92 -4.07 2.18 -2.79
CA THR A 92 -4.96 2.98 -3.63
C THR A 92 -6.32 3.11 -2.95
N ILE A 93 -6.72 4.34 -2.68
CA ILE A 93 -8.01 4.65 -2.08
C ILE A 93 -9.04 4.71 -3.19
N ASN A 94 -9.91 3.70 -3.22
CA ASN A 94 -10.95 3.55 -4.24
C ASN A 94 -12.29 3.19 -3.59
N SER A 95 -13.38 3.37 -4.33
CA SER A 95 -14.76 3.15 -3.86
C SER A 95 -15.07 1.67 -3.50
N VAL A 96 -14.29 0.71 -3.99
CA VAL A 96 -14.52 -0.72 -3.73
C VAL A 96 -13.92 -1.14 -2.38
N THR A 97 -12.69 -0.71 -2.11
CA THR A 97 -11.90 -1.22 -0.97
C THR A 97 -11.70 -0.22 0.17
N PHE A 98 -12.18 1.04 0.04
CA PHE A 98 -11.95 2.07 1.05
C PHE A 98 -12.48 1.70 2.45
N ARG A 99 -13.56 0.90 2.52
CA ARG A 99 -14.12 0.43 3.79
C ARG A 99 -13.16 -0.45 4.58
N ASP A 100 -12.26 -1.12 3.88
CA ASP A 100 -11.24 -2.00 4.47
C ASP A 100 -9.93 -1.29 4.83
N LEU A 101 -9.79 -0.01 4.52
CA LEU A 101 -8.59 0.76 4.84
C LEU A 101 -8.16 0.63 6.30
N PRO A 102 -9.04 0.74 7.31
CA PRO A 102 -8.64 0.55 8.71
C PRO A 102 -8.02 -0.83 8.96
N ASN A 103 -8.64 -1.90 8.44
CA ASN A 103 -8.13 -3.25 8.58
C ASN A 103 -6.80 -3.45 7.86
N THR A 104 -6.67 -2.90 6.64
CA THR A 104 -5.42 -2.95 5.86
C THR A 104 -4.29 -2.25 6.60
N MET A 105 -4.57 -1.09 7.21
CA MET A 105 -3.58 -0.32 7.99
C MET A 105 -3.14 -1.06 9.25
N LEU A 106 -4.09 -1.62 10.01
CA LEU A 106 -3.81 -2.40 11.22
C LEU A 106 -3.01 -3.67 10.90
N TRP A 107 -3.37 -4.35 9.82
CA TRP A 107 -2.61 -5.51 9.35
C TRP A 107 -1.17 -5.13 8.97
N TRP A 108 -0.98 -4.04 8.22
CA TRP A 108 0.35 -3.55 7.86
C TRP A 108 1.18 -3.18 9.10
N LEU A 109 0.56 -2.49 10.06
CA LEU A 109 1.18 -2.12 11.33
C LEU A 109 1.72 -3.35 12.04
N LYS A 110 0.87 -4.37 12.21
CA LYS A 110 1.22 -5.63 12.87
C LYS A 110 2.35 -6.38 12.14
N LYS A 111 2.24 -6.52 10.81
CA LYS A 111 3.24 -7.25 10.02
C LYS A 111 4.61 -6.54 9.96
N THR A 112 4.65 -5.24 10.18
CA THR A 112 5.88 -4.43 10.14
C THR A 112 6.33 -3.92 11.51
N GLU A 113 5.75 -4.40 12.61
CA GLU A 113 6.03 -3.90 13.96
C GLU A 113 7.52 -3.94 14.33
N PHE A 114 8.22 -5.00 13.90
CA PHE A 114 9.65 -5.20 14.18
C PHE A 114 10.60 -4.32 13.35
N LEU A 115 10.09 -3.60 12.35
CA LEU A 115 10.91 -2.71 11.54
C LEU A 115 11.08 -1.35 12.22
N PRO A 116 12.29 -0.75 12.15
CA PRO A 116 12.48 0.64 12.58
C PRO A 116 11.48 1.59 11.88
N PRO A 117 11.00 2.64 12.55
CA PRO A 117 10.03 3.57 11.99
C PRO A 117 10.44 4.17 10.64
N ARG A 118 11.73 4.45 10.46
CA ARG A 118 12.29 4.99 9.20
C ARG A 118 12.25 4.00 8.03
N ASN A 119 12.10 2.70 8.30
CA ASN A 119 12.16 1.64 7.31
C ASN A 119 10.78 1.17 6.83
N LYS A 120 9.71 1.68 7.41
CA LYS A 120 8.32 1.34 7.06
C LYS A 120 7.47 2.59 6.84
N SER A 121 6.47 2.50 5.96
CA SER A 121 5.53 3.60 5.74
C SER A 121 4.28 3.14 5.01
N ILE A 122 3.25 4.01 5.04
CA ILE A 122 2.04 3.91 4.22
C ILE A 122 2.04 5.08 3.24
N VAL A 123 1.75 4.80 1.98
CA VAL A 123 1.66 5.80 0.92
C VAL A 123 0.25 5.73 0.31
N PRO A 124 -0.68 6.55 0.78
CA PRO A 124 -2.02 6.60 0.23
C PRO A 124 -2.03 7.33 -1.11
N VAL A 125 -2.69 6.72 -2.09
CA VAL A 125 -2.88 7.26 -3.44
C VAL A 125 -4.35 7.27 -3.76
N GLN A 126 -4.91 8.41 -4.14
CA GLN A 126 -6.31 8.51 -4.53
C GLN A 126 -6.49 8.10 -5.99
N VAL A 127 -7.52 7.28 -6.25
CA VAL A 127 -7.95 6.98 -7.62
C VAL A 127 -8.61 8.20 -8.24
N THR A 128 -8.13 8.56 -9.43
CA THR A 128 -8.70 9.65 -10.23
C THR A 128 -9.50 9.16 -11.43
N GLY A 129 -9.34 7.91 -11.81
CA GLY A 129 -10.07 7.30 -12.91
C GLY A 129 -9.97 5.77 -12.90
N PRO A 130 -10.95 5.06 -13.44
CA PRO A 130 -12.26 5.58 -13.89
C PRO A 130 -13.08 6.18 -12.73
N GLU A 131 -13.91 7.17 -13.02
CA GLU A 131 -14.53 8.02 -11.99
C GLU A 131 -15.45 7.25 -11.01
N TYR A 132 -16.08 6.16 -11.44
CA TYR A 132 -16.85 5.29 -10.55
C TYR A 132 -16.00 4.55 -9.51
N LEU A 133 -14.69 4.46 -9.69
CA LEU A 133 -13.77 3.97 -8.66
C LEU A 133 -13.32 5.07 -7.70
N SER A 134 -13.61 6.31 -7.96
CA SER A 134 -13.29 7.40 -7.04
C SER A 134 -14.26 7.45 -5.86
N LEU A 135 -13.90 8.18 -4.81
CA LEU A 135 -14.76 8.36 -3.64
C LEU A 135 -16.01 9.22 -3.93
N LYS A 136 -16.17 9.81 -5.12
CA LYS A 136 -17.40 10.45 -5.57
C LYS A 136 -18.58 9.46 -5.71
N ALA A 137 -18.29 8.17 -5.91
CA ALA A 137 -19.29 7.10 -5.93
C ALA A 137 -19.73 6.67 -4.52
N VAL A 138 -19.12 7.22 -3.46
CA VAL A 138 -19.35 6.83 -2.07
C VAL A 138 -20.07 7.93 -1.32
N PRO A 139 -21.20 7.64 -0.64
CA PRO A 139 -21.88 8.60 0.22
C PRO A 139 -20.96 9.18 1.30
N GLU A 140 -21.20 10.44 1.67
CA GLU A 140 -20.37 11.15 2.65
C GLU A 140 -20.35 10.43 4.00
N TRP A 141 -21.51 10.01 4.50
CA TRP A 141 -21.61 9.32 5.78
C TRP A 141 -20.79 8.02 5.87
N GLU A 142 -20.61 7.31 4.73
CA GLU A 142 -19.77 6.12 4.70
C GLU A 142 -18.27 6.50 4.77
N ARG A 143 -17.88 7.59 4.10
CA ARG A 143 -16.51 8.10 4.14
C ARG A 143 -16.15 8.58 5.53
N ASP A 144 -17.06 9.28 6.20
CA ASP A 144 -16.92 9.77 7.56
C ASP A 144 -16.79 8.60 8.55
N ALA A 145 -17.60 7.56 8.39
CA ALA A 145 -17.51 6.36 9.23
C ALA A 145 -16.12 5.70 9.15
N VAL A 146 -15.54 5.61 7.95
CA VAL A 146 -14.17 5.09 7.75
C VAL A 146 -13.12 6.04 8.34
N ALA A 147 -13.27 7.35 8.13
CA ALA A 147 -12.36 8.35 8.68
C ALA A 147 -12.35 8.33 10.21
N ASN A 148 -13.53 8.26 10.84
CA ASN A 148 -13.66 8.17 12.30
C ASN A 148 -13.02 6.87 12.82
N ARG A 149 -13.25 5.73 12.17
CA ARG A 149 -12.60 4.47 12.55
C ARG A 149 -11.06 4.54 12.46
N ILE A 150 -10.53 5.26 11.49
CA ILE A 150 -9.09 5.50 11.39
C ILE A 150 -8.62 6.36 12.56
N LYS A 151 -9.33 7.44 12.90
CA LYS A 151 -8.98 8.33 14.02
C LYS A 151 -9.04 7.61 15.36
N ASP A 152 -10.10 6.86 15.60
CA ASP A 152 -10.40 6.31 16.91
C ASP A 152 -9.67 5.00 17.21
N ILE A 153 -9.37 4.20 16.18
CA ILE A 153 -8.78 2.85 16.34
C ILE A 153 -7.37 2.76 15.77
N VAL A 154 -7.17 3.27 14.55
CA VAL A 154 -5.89 3.03 13.83
C VAL A 154 -4.81 3.97 14.36
N ILE A 155 -5.09 5.26 14.46
CA ILE A 155 -4.09 6.26 14.88
C ILE A 155 -3.51 5.95 16.28
N PRO A 156 -4.31 5.63 17.31
CA PRO A 156 -3.77 5.27 18.61
C PRO A 156 -2.76 4.12 18.55
N GLN A 157 -3.07 3.06 17.81
CA GLN A 157 -2.15 1.91 17.68
C GLN A 157 -0.85 2.25 16.95
N PHE A 158 -0.88 3.19 15.99
CA PHE A 158 0.33 3.69 15.34
C PHE A 158 1.20 4.51 16.30
N ILE A 159 0.59 5.32 17.16
CA ILE A 159 1.29 6.11 18.19
C ILE A 159 1.97 5.18 19.19
N ASP A 160 1.25 4.19 19.70
CA ASP A 160 1.75 3.22 20.69
C ASP A 160 2.91 2.36 20.14
N SER A 161 2.96 2.16 18.83
CA SER A 161 3.98 1.33 18.17
C SER A 161 5.22 2.10 17.71
N ASN A 162 5.50 3.26 18.29
CA ASN A 162 6.70 4.09 18.01
C ASN A 162 6.90 4.47 16.52
N TRP A 163 5.83 4.56 15.76
CA TRP A 163 5.93 5.19 14.45
C TRP A 163 6.27 6.68 14.64
N THR A 164 7.32 7.15 13.99
CA THR A 164 7.75 8.55 14.14
C THR A 164 6.62 9.50 13.74
N GLN A 165 6.19 10.30 14.71
CA GLN A 165 5.05 11.21 14.62
C GLN A 165 5.05 12.06 13.34
N ASN A 166 6.20 12.59 12.94
CA ASN A 166 6.34 13.47 11.78
C ASN A 166 6.08 12.83 10.40
N SER A 167 6.33 11.53 10.22
CA SER A 167 6.08 10.87 8.92
C SER A 167 4.67 10.27 8.84
N LEU A 168 4.16 9.86 9.99
CA LEU A 168 2.83 9.30 10.14
C LEU A 168 1.78 10.40 9.99
N ASP A 169 1.94 11.51 10.71
CA ASP A 169 1.00 12.64 10.73
C ASP A 169 0.75 13.18 9.32
N LYS A 170 1.81 13.38 8.53
CA LYS A 170 1.67 13.88 7.15
C LYS A 170 0.89 12.92 6.25
N LYS A 171 1.08 11.62 6.39
CA LYS A 171 0.49 10.60 5.50
C LYS A 171 -0.92 10.21 5.91
N ILE A 172 -1.15 10.06 7.21
CA ILE A 172 -2.48 9.82 7.75
C ILE A 172 -3.35 11.06 7.56
N ASN A 173 -2.83 12.26 7.82
CA ASN A 173 -3.57 13.48 7.53
C ASN A 173 -3.89 13.64 6.04
N LYS A 174 -3.00 13.20 5.14
CA LYS A 174 -3.30 13.14 3.71
C LYS A 174 -4.43 12.16 3.42
N LEU A 175 -4.41 10.97 4.04
CA LEU A 175 -5.47 9.97 3.90
C LEU A 175 -6.81 10.48 4.41
N LEU A 176 -6.83 11.05 5.63
CA LEU A 176 -8.04 11.64 6.21
C LEU A 176 -8.60 12.75 5.32
N ARG A 177 -7.74 13.64 4.81
CA ARG A 177 -8.18 14.66 3.84
C ARG A 177 -8.85 14.06 2.61
N PHE A 178 -8.37 12.92 2.09
CA PHE A 178 -9.02 12.26 0.95
C PHE A 178 -10.40 11.73 1.30
N LEU A 179 -10.61 11.23 2.52
CA LEU A 179 -11.90 10.72 2.99
C LEU A 179 -12.88 11.86 3.31
N GLU A 180 -12.39 12.91 3.96
CA GLU A 180 -13.18 14.03 4.49
C GLU A 180 -13.37 15.19 3.48
N GLN A 181 -12.64 15.18 2.36
CA GLN A 181 -12.84 16.21 1.33
C GLN A 181 -14.29 16.21 0.86
N PRO A 182 -14.96 17.40 0.82
CA PRO A 182 -16.28 17.50 0.26
C PRO A 182 -16.22 17.13 -1.22
N GLN A 183 -16.57 15.90 -1.52
CA GLN A 183 -16.74 15.40 -2.88
C GLN A 183 -18.23 15.34 -3.14
N LYS A 184 -18.70 16.04 -4.18
CA LYS A 184 -20.09 15.95 -4.56
C LYS A 184 -20.42 14.49 -4.90
N TYR A 185 -21.19 13.86 -4.03
CA TYR A 185 -21.66 12.49 -4.25
C TYR A 185 -22.46 12.44 -5.56
N ASN A 186 -22.15 11.45 -6.40
CA ASN A 186 -22.85 11.24 -7.66
C ASN A 186 -23.50 9.85 -7.66
N PRO A 187 -24.85 9.78 -7.54
CA PRO A 187 -25.59 8.52 -7.53
C PRO A 187 -25.42 7.68 -8.82
N GLU A 188 -25.20 8.32 -9.97
CA GLU A 188 -24.97 7.60 -11.24
C GLU A 188 -23.65 6.82 -11.20
N LEU A 189 -22.63 7.38 -10.55
CA LEU A 189 -21.36 6.70 -10.36
C LEU A 189 -21.51 5.50 -9.43
N LYS A 190 -22.38 5.58 -8.42
CA LYS A 190 -22.73 4.46 -7.56
C LYS A 190 -23.32 3.30 -8.37
N ASN A 191 -24.29 3.57 -9.25
CA ASN A 191 -24.87 2.54 -10.10
C ASN A 191 -23.84 1.88 -11.02
N LYS A 192 -22.93 2.66 -11.61
CA LYS A 192 -21.81 2.15 -12.41
C LYS A 192 -20.86 1.29 -11.56
N LEU A 193 -20.58 1.72 -10.33
CA LEU A 193 -19.77 0.95 -9.37
C LEU A 193 -20.43 -0.38 -9.03
N GLU A 194 -21.72 -0.40 -8.74
CA GLU A 194 -22.47 -1.64 -8.43
C GLU A 194 -22.42 -2.61 -9.61
N THR A 195 -22.59 -2.12 -10.84
CA THR A 195 -22.44 -2.91 -12.06
C THR A 195 -21.03 -3.51 -12.15
N PHE A 196 -19.99 -2.70 -11.95
CA PHE A 196 -18.60 -3.15 -11.97
C PHE A 196 -18.33 -4.22 -10.91
N VAL A 197 -18.79 -4.02 -9.67
CA VAL A 197 -18.63 -4.98 -8.57
C VAL A 197 -19.34 -6.29 -8.88
N ASN A 198 -20.52 -6.26 -9.49
CA ASN A 198 -21.26 -7.46 -9.90
C ASN A 198 -20.50 -8.23 -10.98
N VAL A 199 -19.89 -7.56 -11.96
CA VAL A 199 -19.04 -8.19 -12.96
C VAL A 199 -17.85 -8.90 -12.29
N ILE A 200 -17.14 -8.22 -11.40
CA ILE A 200 -16.00 -8.82 -10.67
C ILE A 200 -16.43 -10.04 -9.85
N ASN A 201 -17.60 -10.02 -9.21
CA ASN A 201 -18.09 -11.12 -8.39
C ASN A 201 -18.49 -12.35 -9.24
N ASN A 202 -18.88 -12.15 -10.49
CA ASN A 202 -19.32 -13.19 -11.42
C ASN A 202 -18.21 -13.75 -12.32
N THR A 203 -17.00 -13.18 -12.26
CA THR A 203 -15.83 -13.59 -13.08
C THR A 203 -14.95 -14.64 -12.39
N LYS A 204 -15.47 -15.29 -11.35
CA LYS A 204 -14.77 -16.33 -10.56
C LYS A 204 -15.00 -17.73 -11.12
#